data_c87f505c676ba5047024363109c3d482
#
_entry.id   c87f505c676ba5047024363109c3d482
#
_cell.length_a   1.000
_cell.length_b   1.000
_cell.length_c   1.000
_cell.angle_alpha   90.00
_cell.angle_beta   90.00
_cell.angle_gamma   90.00
#
_symmetry.space_group_name_H-M   'P 1'
#
loop_
_entity.id
_entity.type
_entity.pdbx_description
1 polymer ?
#
loop_
_entity_poly.entity_id
_entity_poly.type
_entity_poly.pdbx_seq_one_letter_code
_entity_poly.pdbx_strand_id
1 'polypeptide(L)'
;MFRQAGVDATKIKTWDDYYEAAEKLKEIGAYIAADSGDGSFYDAMVWLAGGQPFHTSADGKTVTIDLDEDAGTQRFTEFWQKMIDEGLVDTTSATWSDRWKRRVGTGTIASVFSGAWMPSLLLSNVPGAAGLWRVAPMPTYDGQPANAENGGSALTVLQLTRKPDAAYRFVDFVAHDAQGISARVDGGAFPADYATLNSADFLDKTTITNDRGIEIPYFGGQKFNRVLSEAAEDVSVGYQYLPFEVYARSDFKSTVGQAYEWSGSFHAYQQRQEAIEMGMKDKEGNPLEPLEKPGKKVSLSDGLAQWQKDLREYGFNQGFTIK
;
A
#
# COMPACT_ATOMS: atom_id res chain seq x y z
N MET A 1 -11.70 -15.17 5.88
CA MET A 1 -11.45 -15.50 4.45
C MET A 1 -10.38 -16.58 4.30
N PHE A 2 -9.12 -16.39 4.69
CA PHE A 2 -8.05 -17.40 4.50
C PHE A 2 -8.45 -18.82 4.93
N ARG A 3 -8.97 -19.00 6.16
CA ARG A 3 -9.46 -20.31 6.60
C ARG A 3 -10.61 -20.87 5.75
N GLN A 4 -11.48 -20.03 5.20
CA GLN A 4 -12.56 -20.45 4.31
C GLN A 4 -12.03 -20.95 2.97
N ALA A 5 -10.93 -20.35 2.50
CA ALA A 5 -10.20 -20.77 1.32
C ALA A 5 -9.22 -21.95 1.59
N GLY A 6 -9.20 -22.50 2.82
CA GLY A 6 -8.28 -23.56 3.18
C GLY A 6 -6.81 -23.12 3.31
N VAL A 7 -6.58 -21.82 3.51
CA VAL A 7 -5.24 -21.23 3.62
C VAL A 7 -4.90 -20.94 5.07
N ASP A 8 -3.72 -21.39 5.50
CA ASP A 8 -3.09 -20.95 6.75
C ASP A 8 -2.24 -19.71 6.49
N ALA A 9 -2.78 -18.54 6.77
CA ALA A 9 -2.10 -17.25 6.53
C ALA A 9 -0.76 -17.11 7.28
N THR A 10 -0.52 -17.89 8.34
CA THR A 10 0.75 -17.84 9.09
C THR A 10 1.92 -18.48 8.33
N LYS A 11 1.61 -19.22 7.27
CA LYS A 11 2.59 -19.88 6.40
C LYS A 11 2.99 -19.05 5.19
N ILE A 12 2.32 -17.95 4.93
CA ILE A 12 2.68 -17.05 3.85
C ILE A 12 3.97 -16.32 4.26
N LYS A 13 5.07 -16.62 3.58
CA LYS A 13 6.41 -16.06 3.82
C LYS A 13 6.99 -15.42 2.57
N THR A 14 6.67 -15.98 1.41
CA THR A 14 7.16 -15.52 0.12
C THR A 14 6.03 -14.98 -0.75
N TRP A 15 6.41 -14.27 -1.80
CA TRP A 15 5.45 -13.81 -2.81
C TRP A 15 4.82 -14.99 -3.58
N ASP A 16 5.51 -16.13 -3.67
CA ASP A 16 4.94 -17.35 -4.24
C ASP A 16 3.85 -17.93 -3.32
N ASP A 17 4.09 -17.99 -2.00
CA ASP A 17 3.05 -18.40 -1.04
C ASP A 17 1.84 -17.46 -1.10
N TYR A 18 2.10 -16.15 -1.29
CA TYR A 18 1.05 -15.14 -1.39
C TYR A 18 0.23 -15.31 -2.67
N TYR A 19 0.88 -15.64 -3.79
CA TYR A 19 0.21 -15.94 -5.04
C TYR A 19 -0.68 -17.19 -4.92
N GLU A 20 -0.17 -18.30 -4.37
CA GLU A 20 -0.96 -19.52 -4.14
C GLU A 20 -2.18 -19.26 -3.23
N ALA A 21 -2.00 -18.42 -2.21
CA ALA A 21 -3.10 -18.01 -1.35
C ALA A 21 -4.15 -17.19 -2.11
N ALA A 22 -3.71 -16.34 -3.05
CA ALA A 22 -4.60 -15.52 -3.87
C ALA A 22 -5.47 -16.35 -4.80
N GLU A 23 -4.90 -17.40 -5.44
CA GLU A 23 -5.65 -18.34 -6.26
C GLU A 23 -6.79 -19.00 -5.47
N LYS A 24 -6.50 -19.52 -4.28
CA LYS A 24 -7.50 -20.14 -3.40
C LYS A 24 -8.57 -19.16 -2.90
N LEU A 25 -8.20 -17.90 -2.65
CA LEU A 25 -9.16 -16.86 -2.28
C LEU A 25 -10.10 -16.52 -3.44
N LYS A 26 -9.58 -16.49 -4.67
CA LYS A 26 -10.39 -16.27 -5.87
C LYS A 26 -11.47 -17.35 -6.06
N GLU A 27 -11.18 -18.62 -5.75
CA GLU A 27 -12.14 -19.73 -5.83
C GLU A 27 -13.39 -19.50 -4.95
N ILE A 28 -13.25 -18.75 -3.85
CA ILE A 28 -14.35 -18.39 -2.96
C ILE A 28 -14.89 -16.96 -3.20
N GLY A 29 -14.51 -16.31 -4.32
CA GLY A 29 -14.98 -14.98 -4.69
C GLY A 29 -14.35 -13.83 -3.93
N ALA A 30 -13.16 -14.02 -3.35
CA ALA A 30 -12.39 -12.99 -2.67
C ALA A 30 -11.14 -12.60 -3.45
N TYR A 31 -10.71 -11.35 -3.28
CA TYR A 31 -9.43 -10.84 -3.76
C TYR A 31 -8.41 -10.88 -2.62
N ILE A 32 -7.16 -11.19 -2.93
CA ILE A 32 -6.14 -11.16 -1.89
C ILE A 32 -5.83 -9.73 -1.46
N ALA A 33 -5.82 -8.77 -2.37
CA ALA A 33 -5.58 -7.35 -2.09
C ALA A 33 -6.44 -6.47 -3.00
N ALA A 34 -6.37 -5.15 -2.80
CA ALA A 34 -6.88 -4.14 -3.72
C ALA A 34 -5.76 -3.16 -4.07
N ASP A 35 -5.65 -2.85 -5.35
CA ASP A 35 -4.78 -1.81 -5.88
C ASP A 35 -5.39 -1.26 -7.17
N SER A 36 -5.66 0.03 -7.18
CA SER A 36 -6.24 0.74 -8.33
C SER A 36 -5.23 1.68 -9.01
N GLY A 37 -3.95 1.42 -8.85
CA GLY A 37 -2.85 2.24 -9.38
C GLY A 37 -2.45 3.35 -8.41
N ASP A 38 -1.97 2.99 -7.22
CA ASP A 38 -1.41 3.91 -6.23
C ASP A 38 0.11 3.93 -6.35
N GLY A 39 0.68 5.09 -6.75
CA GLY A 39 2.12 5.26 -6.91
C GLY A 39 2.89 5.06 -5.60
N SER A 40 2.33 5.43 -4.45
CA SER A 40 3.01 5.23 -3.17
C SER A 40 3.07 3.76 -2.75
N PHE A 41 2.04 2.99 -3.10
CA PHE A 41 2.09 1.54 -2.95
C PHE A 41 3.14 0.93 -3.88
N TYR A 42 3.19 1.37 -5.14
CA TYR A 42 4.14 0.89 -6.13
C TYR A 42 5.59 1.13 -5.69
N ASP A 43 5.92 2.35 -5.24
CA ASP A 43 7.25 2.70 -4.72
C ASP A 43 7.66 1.79 -3.55
N ALA A 44 6.79 1.58 -2.57
CA ALA A 44 7.08 0.73 -1.43
C ALA A 44 7.33 -0.73 -1.86
N MET A 45 6.60 -1.24 -2.85
CA MET A 45 6.79 -2.60 -3.36
C MET A 45 8.06 -2.76 -4.21
N VAL A 46 8.42 -1.75 -4.99
CA VAL A 46 9.70 -1.70 -5.71
C VAL A 46 10.86 -1.69 -4.70
N TRP A 47 10.75 -0.86 -3.67
CA TRP A 47 11.74 -0.83 -2.59
C TRP A 47 11.89 -2.20 -1.91
N LEU A 48 10.76 -2.83 -1.53
CA LEU A 48 10.75 -4.18 -0.94
C LEU A 48 11.36 -5.24 -1.87
N ALA A 49 11.24 -5.05 -3.19
CA ALA A 49 11.86 -5.91 -4.19
C ALA A 49 13.37 -5.69 -4.37
N GLY A 50 13.95 -4.74 -3.61
CA GLY A 50 15.35 -4.34 -3.70
C GLY A 50 15.65 -3.34 -4.83
N GLY A 51 14.61 -2.71 -5.39
CA GLY A 51 14.75 -1.70 -6.44
C GLY A 51 15.23 -0.36 -5.89
N GLN A 52 15.94 0.38 -6.74
CA GLN A 52 16.41 1.75 -6.51
C GLN A 52 16.41 2.53 -7.83
N PRO A 53 15.24 2.70 -8.47
CA PRO A 53 15.15 3.28 -9.81
C PRO A 53 15.48 4.77 -9.85
N PHE A 54 15.56 5.44 -8.69
CA PHE A 54 15.78 6.87 -8.59
C PHE A 54 17.03 7.19 -7.79
N HIS A 55 17.81 8.11 -8.31
CA HIS A 55 18.99 8.62 -7.61
C HIS A 55 19.18 10.11 -7.87
N THR A 56 19.43 10.89 -6.80
CA THR A 56 19.77 12.30 -6.88
C THR A 56 21.21 12.50 -6.41
N SER A 57 22.04 13.16 -7.23
CA SER A 57 23.42 13.47 -6.89
C SER A 57 23.52 14.32 -5.61
N ALA A 58 24.65 14.24 -4.92
CA ALA A 58 24.88 14.95 -3.67
C ALA A 58 24.75 16.49 -3.78
N ASP A 59 24.98 17.06 -4.96
CA ASP A 59 24.78 18.50 -5.23
C ASP A 59 23.33 18.85 -5.62
N GLY A 60 22.44 17.86 -5.68
CA GLY A 60 21.02 18.02 -6.00
C GLY A 60 20.74 18.38 -7.47
N LYS A 61 21.70 18.28 -8.38
CA LYS A 61 21.55 18.77 -9.77
C LYS A 61 21.30 17.69 -10.79
N THR A 62 21.77 16.48 -10.54
CA THR A 62 21.60 15.35 -11.46
C THR A 62 20.60 14.36 -10.85
N VAL A 63 19.61 13.98 -11.63
CA VAL A 63 18.62 12.97 -11.26
C VAL A 63 18.72 11.82 -12.26
N THR A 64 18.92 10.61 -11.75
CA THR A 64 18.85 9.37 -12.52
C THR A 64 17.47 8.77 -12.37
N ILE A 65 16.88 8.34 -13.48
CA ILE A 65 15.56 7.69 -13.53
C ILE A 65 15.72 6.43 -14.38
N ASP A 66 15.64 5.27 -13.76
CA ASP A 66 15.99 3.98 -14.35
C ASP A 66 14.94 2.90 -14.00
N LEU A 67 13.69 3.12 -14.44
CA LEU A 67 12.58 2.18 -14.18
C LEU A 67 12.66 0.95 -15.08
N ASP A 68 13.23 1.07 -16.26
CA ASP A 68 13.26 0.01 -17.28
C ASP A 68 14.43 -0.97 -17.13
N GLU A 69 15.49 -0.62 -16.40
CA GLU A 69 16.65 -1.49 -16.15
C GLU A 69 16.79 -1.89 -14.67
N ASP A 70 16.12 -1.20 -13.75
CA ASP A 70 16.16 -1.55 -12.32
C ASP A 70 15.51 -2.92 -12.05
N ALA A 71 16.32 -3.85 -11.53
CA ALA A 71 15.91 -5.25 -11.34
C ALA A 71 14.76 -5.42 -10.33
N GLY A 72 14.69 -4.57 -9.30
CA GLY A 72 13.60 -4.62 -8.32
C GLY A 72 12.29 -4.11 -8.92
N THR A 73 12.35 -3.04 -9.72
CA THR A 73 11.21 -2.52 -10.48
C THR A 73 10.66 -3.58 -11.43
N GLN A 74 11.52 -4.22 -12.22
CA GLN A 74 11.11 -5.29 -13.13
C GLN A 74 10.48 -6.46 -12.38
N ARG A 75 11.14 -6.95 -11.33
CA ARG A 75 10.65 -8.08 -10.51
C ARG A 75 9.26 -7.84 -9.95
N PHE A 76 9.03 -6.68 -9.34
CA PHE A 76 7.72 -6.36 -8.80
C PHE A 76 6.69 -6.18 -9.91
N THR A 77 7.03 -5.48 -10.98
CA THR A 77 6.13 -5.23 -12.11
C THR A 77 5.65 -6.52 -12.78
N GLU A 78 6.54 -7.46 -13.04
CA GLU A 78 6.20 -8.77 -13.61
C GLU A 78 5.26 -9.56 -12.69
N PHE A 79 5.59 -9.63 -11.41
CA PHE A 79 4.77 -10.31 -10.42
C PHE A 79 3.37 -9.68 -10.31
N TRP A 80 3.32 -8.36 -10.19
CA TRP A 80 2.05 -7.66 -10.00
C TRP A 80 1.19 -7.64 -11.27
N GLN A 81 1.83 -7.59 -12.45
CA GLN A 81 1.13 -7.78 -13.72
C GLN A 81 0.40 -9.13 -13.77
N LYS A 82 1.06 -10.20 -13.36
CA LYS A 82 0.46 -11.53 -13.26
C LYS A 82 -0.75 -11.51 -12.30
N MET A 83 -0.60 -10.92 -11.13
CA MET A 83 -1.66 -10.82 -10.12
C MET A 83 -2.91 -10.10 -10.64
N ILE A 84 -2.74 -8.99 -11.36
CA ILE A 84 -3.87 -8.24 -11.91
C ILE A 84 -4.46 -8.91 -13.15
N ASP A 85 -3.66 -9.51 -14.02
CA ASP A 85 -4.13 -10.22 -15.22
C ASP A 85 -4.99 -11.43 -14.86
N GLU A 86 -4.64 -12.13 -13.81
CA GLU A 86 -5.38 -13.27 -13.31
C GLU A 86 -6.57 -12.88 -12.42
N GLY A 87 -6.82 -11.58 -12.20
CA GLY A 87 -7.93 -11.09 -11.38
C GLY A 87 -7.84 -11.50 -9.91
N LEU A 88 -6.63 -11.60 -9.38
CA LEU A 88 -6.35 -11.94 -7.98
C LEU A 88 -6.37 -10.68 -7.09
N VAL A 89 -6.22 -9.51 -7.70
CA VAL A 89 -6.26 -8.19 -7.06
C VAL A 89 -7.47 -7.41 -7.55
N ASP A 90 -8.17 -6.75 -6.65
CA ASP A 90 -9.27 -5.84 -6.99
C ASP A 90 -8.72 -4.50 -7.49
N THR A 91 -8.69 -4.32 -8.80
CA THR A 91 -8.19 -3.09 -9.44
C THR A 91 -9.25 -1.97 -9.51
N THR A 92 -10.46 -2.21 -8.97
CA THR A 92 -11.59 -1.28 -9.08
C THR A 92 -11.96 -0.58 -7.77
N SER A 93 -11.37 -0.98 -6.66
CA SER A 93 -11.64 -0.42 -5.33
C SER A 93 -10.48 0.47 -4.90
N ALA A 94 -10.56 1.77 -5.23
CA ALA A 94 -9.59 2.74 -4.74
C ALA A 94 -9.56 2.76 -3.22
N THR A 95 -8.38 2.78 -2.63
CA THR A 95 -8.15 2.84 -1.19
C THR A 95 -8.95 4.00 -0.59
N TRP A 96 -9.57 3.76 0.57
CA TRP A 96 -10.45 4.69 1.29
C TRP A 96 -11.82 4.96 0.65
N SER A 97 -12.12 4.48 -0.56
CA SER A 97 -13.46 4.58 -1.12
C SER A 97 -14.46 3.76 -0.28
N ASP A 98 -15.75 4.10 -0.36
CA ASP A 98 -16.80 3.32 0.32
C ASP A 98 -16.87 1.87 -0.18
N ARG A 99 -16.50 1.65 -1.44
CA ARG A 99 -16.41 0.29 -2.01
C ARG A 99 -15.29 -0.49 -1.34
N TRP A 100 -14.10 0.10 -1.21
CA TRP A 100 -12.96 -0.50 -0.53
C TRP A 100 -13.30 -0.81 0.94
N LYS A 101 -13.85 0.16 1.68
CA LYS A 101 -14.24 -0.02 3.09
C LYS A 101 -15.21 -1.18 3.27
N ARG A 102 -16.23 -1.29 2.41
CA ARG A 102 -17.16 -2.42 2.46
C ARG A 102 -16.48 -3.76 2.19
N ARG A 103 -15.62 -3.82 1.15
CA ARG A 103 -14.95 -5.07 0.76
C ARG A 103 -13.92 -5.52 1.80
N VAL A 104 -13.17 -4.60 2.40
CA VAL A 104 -12.28 -4.88 3.54
C VAL A 104 -13.10 -5.34 4.75
N GLY A 105 -14.22 -4.67 5.02
CA GLY A 105 -15.12 -4.99 6.14
C GLY A 105 -15.77 -6.37 6.04
N THR A 106 -16.07 -6.83 4.83
CA THR A 106 -16.66 -8.17 4.58
C THR A 106 -15.61 -9.26 4.34
N GLY A 107 -14.34 -8.87 4.18
CA GLY A 107 -13.24 -9.76 3.82
C GLY A 107 -13.20 -10.13 2.32
N THR A 108 -14.03 -9.52 1.47
CA THR A 108 -13.92 -9.68 0.01
C THR A 108 -12.53 -9.21 -0.49
N ILE A 109 -11.90 -8.27 0.20
CA ILE A 109 -10.47 -7.98 0.14
C ILE A 109 -9.84 -8.58 1.40
N ALA A 110 -8.97 -9.56 1.25
CA ALA A 110 -8.50 -10.40 2.34
C ALA A 110 -7.23 -9.88 3.02
N SER A 111 -6.43 -9.06 2.37
CA SER A 111 -5.26 -8.40 2.97
C SER A 111 -5.14 -6.95 2.52
N VAL A 112 -4.40 -6.17 3.30
CA VAL A 112 -4.10 -4.75 3.05
C VAL A 112 -2.63 -4.54 3.34
N PHE A 113 -1.87 -4.10 2.34
CA PHE A 113 -0.51 -3.62 2.52
C PHE A 113 -0.53 -2.17 2.97
N SER A 114 0.16 -1.86 4.04
CA SER A 114 0.17 -0.50 4.58
C SER A 114 1.27 -0.29 5.61
N GLY A 115 1.51 0.97 5.96
CA GLY A 115 2.39 1.35 7.05
C GLY A 115 1.80 1.11 8.44
N ALA A 116 2.63 1.24 9.47
CA ALA A 116 2.27 1.01 10.87
C ALA A 116 1.25 2.03 11.45
N TRP A 117 0.86 3.03 10.66
CA TRP A 117 -0.23 3.97 10.94
C TRP A 117 -1.64 3.42 10.66
N MET A 118 -1.74 2.31 9.92
CA MET A 118 -3.00 1.73 9.47
C MET A 118 -3.93 1.21 10.60
N PRO A 119 -3.45 0.65 11.72
CA PRO A 119 -4.31 0.08 12.75
C PRO A 119 -5.43 1.00 13.21
N SER A 120 -5.13 2.25 13.57
CA SER A 120 -6.12 3.24 14.01
C SER A 120 -7.11 3.61 12.91
N LEU A 121 -6.64 3.71 11.66
CA LEU A 121 -7.49 4.04 10.52
C LEU A 121 -8.41 2.87 10.14
N LEU A 122 -7.99 1.62 10.30
CA LEU A 122 -8.87 0.47 10.13
C LEU A 122 -9.99 0.49 11.18
N LEU A 123 -9.66 0.76 12.44
CA LEU A 123 -10.67 0.88 13.49
C LEU A 123 -11.69 1.99 13.17
N SER A 124 -11.22 3.15 12.72
CA SER A 124 -12.11 4.29 12.42
C SER A 124 -12.96 4.08 11.17
N ASN A 125 -12.40 3.47 10.12
CA ASN A 125 -13.06 3.35 8.81
C ASN A 125 -13.80 2.02 8.62
N VAL A 126 -13.38 0.95 9.30
CA VAL A 126 -13.92 -0.41 9.14
C VAL A 126 -14.17 -1.06 10.52
N PRO A 127 -14.89 -0.38 11.43
CA PRO A 127 -15.07 -0.86 12.83
C PRO A 127 -15.76 -2.22 12.90
N GLY A 128 -16.63 -2.55 11.94
CA GLY A 128 -17.36 -3.82 11.88
C GLY A 128 -16.49 -5.06 11.66
N ALA A 129 -15.22 -4.89 11.28
CA ALA A 129 -14.27 -5.98 11.10
C ALA A 129 -13.38 -6.24 12.33
N ALA A 130 -13.68 -5.62 13.46
CA ALA A 130 -12.94 -5.83 14.71
C ALA A 130 -12.88 -7.31 15.10
N GLY A 131 -11.70 -7.79 15.47
CA GLY A 131 -11.43 -9.19 15.83
C GLY A 131 -11.14 -10.13 14.65
N LEU A 132 -11.43 -9.71 13.41
CA LEU A 132 -11.28 -10.55 12.22
C LEU A 132 -9.90 -10.40 11.54
N TRP A 133 -9.23 -9.29 11.74
CA TRP A 133 -7.93 -8.99 11.14
C TRP A 133 -6.76 -9.46 12.01
N ARG A 134 -5.63 -9.66 11.36
CA ARG A 134 -4.33 -9.92 12.02
C ARG A 134 -3.26 -9.13 11.28
N VAL A 135 -2.21 -8.73 11.99
CA VAL A 135 -1.00 -8.17 11.40
C VAL A 135 -0.02 -9.32 11.14
N ALA A 136 0.60 -9.32 9.98
CA ALA A 136 1.58 -10.31 9.57
C ALA A 136 2.80 -9.59 8.97
N PRO A 137 4.01 -10.21 9.00
CA PRO A 137 5.16 -9.74 8.24
C PRO A 137 4.84 -9.67 6.75
N MET A 138 5.58 -8.82 6.02
CA MET A 138 5.49 -8.77 4.57
C MET A 138 6.01 -10.06 3.95
N PRO A 139 5.39 -10.55 2.86
CA PRO A 139 6.02 -11.58 2.04
C PRO A 139 7.29 -11.03 1.40
N THR A 140 8.30 -11.87 1.21
CA THR A 140 9.56 -11.51 0.55
C THR A 140 9.87 -12.44 -0.62
N TYR A 141 10.85 -12.09 -1.45
CA TYR A 141 11.15 -12.89 -2.65
C TYR A 141 11.96 -14.15 -2.36
N ASP A 142 12.75 -14.14 -1.28
CA ASP A 142 13.65 -15.24 -0.91
C ASP A 142 13.37 -15.79 0.49
N GLY A 143 12.31 -15.32 1.15
CA GLY A 143 11.95 -15.72 2.52
C GLY A 143 12.82 -15.10 3.61
N GLN A 144 13.82 -14.26 3.26
CA GLN A 144 14.60 -13.52 4.24
C GLN A 144 13.86 -12.24 4.66
N PRO A 145 13.98 -11.82 5.92
CA PRO A 145 13.36 -10.59 6.38
C PRO A 145 13.79 -9.39 5.53
N ALA A 146 12.82 -8.64 5.02
CA ALA A 146 13.02 -7.40 4.29
C ALA A 146 11.75 -6.55 4.38
N ASN A 147 11.88 -5.26 4.41
CA ASN A 147 10.75 -4.34 4.43
C ASN A 147 11.09 -3.02 3.74
N ALA A 148 10.05 -2.21 3.54
CA ALA A 148 10.12 -0.88 2.97
C ALA A 148 9.29 0.09 3.82
N GLU A 149 9.52 1.37 3.68
CA GLU A 149 8.66 2.38 4.28
C GLU A 149 7.39 2.60 3.44
N ASN A 150 6.28 2.83 4.13
CA ASN A 150 5.04 3.31 3.53
C ASN A 150 4.49 4.46 4.37
N GLY A 151 4.87 5.67 4.01
CA GLY A 151 4.50 6.88 4.71
C GLY A 151 5.53 7.30 5.77
N GLY A 152 5.04 8.03 6.75
CA GLY A 152 5.83 8.70 7.75
C GLY A 152 5.46 10.17 7.80
N SER A 153 5.80 10.84 8.92
CA SER A 153 5.50 12.26 9.11
C SER A 153 6.66 12.95 9.78
N ALA A 154 6.99 14.15 9.32
CA ALA A 154 7.97 15.02 9.93
C ALA A 154 7.34 16.36 10.32
N LEU A 155 7.79 16.91 11.44
CA LEU A 155 7.47 18.26 11.84
C LEU A 155 8.66 19.17 11.53
N THR A 156 8.40 20.29 10.90
CA THR A 156 9.43 21.25 10.49
C THR A 156 9.10 22.66 10.99
N VAL A 157 10.15 23.43 11.27
CA VAL A 157 10.01 24.87 11.55
C VAL A 157 10.17 25.61 10.23
N LEU A 158 9.13 26.34 9.83
CA LEU A 158 9.14 27.09 8.57
C LEU A 158 10.08 28.28 8.65
N GLN A 159 10.87 28.53 7.60
CA GLN A 159 11.80 29.66 7.50
C GLN A 159 11.12 31.03 7.68
N LEU A 160 9.86 31.16 7.28
CA LEU A 160 9.11 32.42 7.37
C LEU A 160 8.45 32.66 8.72
N THR A 161 8.64 31.76 9.72
CA THR A 161 8.06 31.97 11.04
C THR A 161 8.66 33.22 11.72
N ARG A 162 7.81 33.97 12.40
CA ARG A 162 8.24 35.11 13.23
C ARG A 162 8.59 34.68 14.67
N LYS A 163 8.44 33.40 15.01
CA LYS A 163 8.65 32.83 16.34
C LYS A 163 9.43 31.51 16.27
N PRO A 164 10.66 31.48 15.71
CA PRO A 164 11.39 30.24 15.46
C PRO A 164 11.65 29.45 16.74
N ASP A 165 12.02 30.09 17.84
CA ASP A 165 12.32 29.43 19.10
C ASP A 165 11.08 28.78 19.74
N ALA A 166 9.91 29.41 19.61
CA ALA A 166 8.67 28.83 20.11
C ALA A 166 8.21 27.66 19.24
N ALA A 167 8.36 27.77 17.92
CA ALA A 167 8.05 26.69 16.98
C ALA A 167 8.98 25.50 17.19
N TYR A 168 10.30 25.74 17.36
CA TYR A 168 11.26 24.67 17.65
C TYR A 168 10.93 23.96 18.96
N ARG A 169 10.66 24.70 20.07
CA ARG A 169 10.27 24.10 21.34
C ARG A 169 9.02 23.23 21.24
N PHE A 170 8.06 23.61 20.40
CA PHE A 170 6.88 22.79 20.16
C PHE A 170 7.24 21.51 19.42
N VAL A 171 8.05 21.60 18.34
CA VAL A 171 8.51 20.44 17.59
C VAL A 171 9.31 19.50 18.47
N ASP A 172 10.23 20.04 19.27
CA ASP A 172 11.07 19.29 20.22
C ASP A 172 10.22 18.58 21.28
N PHE A 173 9.24 19.28 21.88
CA PHE A 173 8.29 18.67 22.81
C PHE A 173 7.53 17.50 22.17
N VAL A 174 6.97 17.70 20.99
CA VAL A 174 6.18 16.65 20.30
C VAL A 174 7.05 15.46 19.90
N ALA A 175 8.32 15.70 19.54
CA ALA A 175 9.21 14.66 19.01
C ALA A 175 10.00 13.91 20.10
N HIS A 176 10.41 14.59 21.18
CA HIS A 176 11.37 14.06 22.13
C HIS A 176 10.86 14.01 23.59
N ASP A 177 9.86 14.82 23.96
CA ASP A 177 9.31 14.77 25.32
C ASP A 177 8.39 13.56 25.49
N ALA A 178 8.51 12.85 26.62
CA ALA A 178 7.75 11.66 26.92
C ALA A 178 6.23 11.89 26.84
N GLN A 179 5.73 13.06 27.26
CA GLN A 179 4.30 13.39 27.19
C GLN A 179 3.88 13.65 25.73
N GLY A 180 4.71 14.34 24.94
CA GLY A 180 4.46 14.61 23.54
C GLY A 180 4.45 13.32 22.72
N ILE A 181 5.40 12.41 22.96
CA ILE A 181 5.46 11.09 22.34
C ILE A 181 4.23 10.25 22.71
N SER A 182 3.91 10.15 24.03
CA SER A 182 2.75 9.39 24.50
C SER A 182 1.45 9.89 23.86
N ALA A 183 1.23 11.19 23.83
CA ALA A 183 0.02 11.77 23.21
C ALA A 183 -0.15 11.39 21.74
N ARG A 184 0.96 11.32 20.96
CA ARG A 184 0.90 10.87 19.56
C ARG A 184 0.66 9.37 19.44
N VAL A 185 1.34 8.56 20.25
CA VAL A 185 1.19 7.10 20.24
C VAL A 185 -0.22 6.69 20.69
N ASP A 186 -0.77 7.37 21.68
CA ASP A 186 -2.16 7.14 22.13
C ASP A 186 -3.18 7.57 21.06
N GLY A 187 -2.83 8.57 20.23
CA GLY A 187 -3.58 8.96 19.04
C GLY A 187 -3.41 8.03 17.83
N GLY A 188 -2.62 6.95 17.98
CA GLY A 188 -2.45 5.92 16.95
C GLY A 188 -1.25 6.13 16.02
N ALA A 189 -0.34 7.07 16.32
CA ALA A 189 0.91 7.20 15.60
C ALA A 189 1.88 6.07 15.98
N PHE A 190 2.63 5.58 15.00
CA PHE A 190 3.75 4.68 15.26
C PHE A 190 4.95 5.51 15.77
N PRO A 191 5.60 5.11 16.88
CA PRO A 191 6.70 5.90 17.45
C PRO A 191 7.94 5.85 16.56
N ALA A 192 8.59 7.01 16.38
CA ALA A 192 9.91 7.10 15.75
C ALA A 192 11.04 7.00 16.79
N ASP A 193 10.69 7.14 18.06
CA ASP A 193 11.65 7.08 19.15
C ASP A 193 11.88 5.62 19.58
N TYR A 194 13.16 5.24 19.64
CA TYR A 194 13.59 3.87 19.90
C TYR A 194 13.18 3.36 21.29
N ALA A 195 13.15 4.22 22.30
CA ALA A 195 12.80 3.81 23.65
C ALA A 195 11.32 3.40 23.75
N THR A 196 10.41 4.17 23.15
CA THR A 196 8.99 3.83 23.10
C THR A 196 8.74 2.61 22.21
N LEU A 197 9.38 2.58 21.03
CA LEU A 197 9.23 1.47 20.08
C LEU A 197 9.56 0.11 20.70
N ASN A 198 10.53 0.07 21.62
CA ASN A 198 10.96 -1.15 22.29
C ASN A 198 10.41 -1.30 23.72
N SER A 199 9.52 -0.43 24.16
CA SER A 199 8.94 -0.53 25.50
C SER A 199 7.92 -1.68 25.59
N ALA A 200 7.87 -2.34 26.75
CA ALA A 200 6.88 -3.39 26.98
C ALA A 200 5.44 -2.86 26.87
N ASP A 201 5.19 -1.65 27.34
CA ASP A 201 3.87 -1.01 27.29
C ASP A 201 3.38 -0.81 25.87
N PHE A 202 4.27 -0.49 24.92
CA PHE A 202 3.94 -0.39 23.50
C PHE A 202 3.80 -1.76 22.83
N LEU A 203 4.82 -2.63 23.03
CA LEU A 203 4.89 -3.93 22.37
C LEU A 203 3.79 -4.90 22.79
N ASP A 204 3.32 -4.82 24.03
CA ASP A 204 2.33 -5.75 24.58
C ASP A 204 0.88 -5.28 24.43
N LYS A 205 0.65 -4.14 23.78
CA LYS A 205 -0.71 -3.68 23.45
C LYS A 205 -1.43 -4.70 22.59
N THR A 206 -2.66 -5.05 22.97
CA THR A 206 -3.55 -5.97 22.25
C THR A 206 -4.84 -5.30 21.77
N THR A 207 -5.00 -4.02 22.12
CA THR A 207 -6.16 -3.19 21.83
C THR A 207 -5.77 -1.89 21.13
N ILE A 208 -6.73 -1.27 20.46
CA ILE A 208 -6.62 0.08 19.90
C ILE A 208 -7.74 0.89 20.56
N THR A 209 -7.41 2.10 20.99
CA THR A 209 -8.40 3.01 21.61
C THR A 209 -9.15 3.78 20.50
N ASN A 210 -10.48 3.78 20.54
CA ASN A 210 -11.29 4.56 19.62
C ASN A 210 -11.48 6.00 20.12
N ASP A 211 -12.15 6.85 19.32
CA ASP A 211 -12.42 8.27 19.63
C ASP A 211 -13.25 8.49 20.92
N ARG A 212 -13.86 7.44 21.47
CA ARG A 212 -14.64 7.46 22.71
C ARG A 212 -13.82 6.97 23.92
N GLY A 213 -12.55 6.71 23.76
CA GLY A 213 -11.67 6.16 24.80
C GLY A 213 -11.91 4.67 25.10
N ILE A 214 -12.59 3.94 24.21
CA ILE A 214 -12.88 2.51 24.41
C ILE A 214 -11.79 1.69 23.73
N GLU A 215 -11.22 0.74 24.46
CA GLU A 215 -10.24 -0.21 23.95
C GLU A 215 -10.91 -1.35 23.19
N ILE A 216 -10.52 -1.53 21.93
CA ILE A 216 -11.05 -2.53 21.00
C ILE A 216 -9.95 -3.50 20.60
N PRO A 217 -10.12 -4.83 20.80
CA PRO A 217 -9.16 -5.83 20.33
C PRO A 217 -9.31 -6.07 18.84
N TYR A 218 -9.01 -5.04 18.03
CA TYR A 218 -9.25 -5.02 16.59
C TYR A 218 -8.56 -6.18 15.87
N PHE A 219 -7.36 -6.55 16.32
CA PHE A 219 -6.59 -7.69 15.81
C PHE A 219 -6.80 -8.97 16.66
N GLY A 220 -7.95 -9.11 17.31
CA GLY A 220 -8.34 -10.33 18.04
C GLY A 220 -7.41 -10.67 19.20
N GLY A 221 -6.89 -9.67 19.91
CA GLY A 221 -5.98 -9.83 21.03
C GLY A 221 -4.51 -10.10 20.66
N GLN A 222 -4.15 -9.98 19.38
CA GLN A 222 -2.76 -10.08 18.93
C GLN A 222 -1.93 -8.91 19.49
N LYS A 223 -0.69 -9.17 19.91
CA LYS A 223 0.32 -8.14 20.21
C LYS A 223 0.88 -7.59 18.89
N PHE A 224 0.07 -6.88 18.15
CA PHE A 224 0.32 -6.46 16.78
C PHE A 224 1.52 -5.51 16.66
N ASN A 225 1.80 -4.71 17.69
CA ASN A 225 2.95 -3.80 17.70
C ASN A 225 4.29 -4.54 17.70
N ARG A 226 4.36 -5.79 18.19
CA ARG A 226 5.58 -6.61 18.04
C ARG A 226 5.91 -6.87 16.58
N VAL A 227 4.91 -7.28 15.79
CA VAL A 227 5.09 -7.50 14.35
C VAL A 227 5.49 -6.22 13.62
N LEU A 228 4.87 -5.09 14.00
CA LEU A 228 5.19 -3.79 13.39
C LEU A 228 6.59 -3.28 13.78
N SER A 229 7.01 -3.54 15.03
CA SER A 229 8.36 -3.16 15.50
C SER A 229 9.44 -4.00 14.83
N GLU A 230 9.24 -5.31 14.73
CA GLU A 230 10.14 -6.21 13.99
C GLU A 230 10.23 -5.78 12.52
N ALA A 231 9.10 -5.47 11.88
CA ALA A 231 9.07 -4.98 10.50
C ALA A 231 9.85 -3.67 10.30
N ALA A 232 9.89 -2.79 11.30
CA ALA A 232 10.64 -1.54 11.23
C ALA A 232 12.17 -1.77 11.26
N GLU A 233 12.64 -2.84 11.89
CA GLU A 233 14.06 -3.21 11.91
C GLU A 233 14.54 -3.79 10.56
N ASP A 234 13.61 -4.34 9.77
CA ASP A 234 13.89 -4.99 8.48
C ASP A 234 13.85 -4.00 7.29
N VAL A 235 13.59 -2.72 7.52
CA VAL A 235 13.55 -1.71 6.45
C VAL A 235 14.93 -1.53 5.82
N SER A 236 15.03 -1.79 4.53
CA SER A 236 16.24 -1.57 3.76
C SER A 236 16.54 -0.08 3.62
N VAL A 237 17.78 0.34 3.85
CA VAL A 237 18.18 1.76 3.71
C VAL A 237 18.61 2.06 2.28
N GLY A 238 18.53 3.33 1.87
CA GLY A 238 19.12 3.82 0.62
C GLY A 238 18.13 4.08 -0.52
N TYR A 239 16.86 3.72 -0.39
CA TYR A 239 15.85 4.11 -1.37
C TYR A 239 15.72 5.63 -1.43
N GLN A 240 15.62 6.19 -2.63
CA GLN A 240 15.46 7.61 -2.84
C GLN A 240 14.18 7.89 -3.63
N TYR A 241 13.46 8.92 -3.16
CA TYR A 241 12.35 9.50 -3.92
C TYR A 241 12.88 10.62 -4.84
N LEU A 242 12.10 10.93 -5.86
CA LEU A 242 12.42 12.03 -6.76
C LEU A 242 12.28 13.39 -6.06
N PRO A 243 13.11 14.40 -6.38
CA PRO A 243 12.92 15.76 -5.87
C PRO A 243 11.57 16.38 -6.23
N PHE A 244 10.88 15.82 -7.23
CA PHE A 244 9.56 16.19 -7.70
C PHE A 244 8.53 15.06 -7.52
N GLU A 245 8.61 14.39 -6.41
CA GLU A 245 7.78 13.22 -6.05
C GLU A 245 6.28 13.47 -6.17
N VAL A 246 5.81 14.68 -5.84
CA VAL A 246 4.39 15.05 -5.95
C VAL A 246 3.91 14.95 -7.40
N TYR A 247 4.73 15.39 -8.36
CA TYR A 247 4.44 15.22 -9.78
C TYR A 247 4.48 13.74 -10.17
N ALA A 248 5.53 13.03 -9.77
CA ALA A 248 5.70 11.61 -10.08
C ALA A 248 4.47 10.78 -9.70
N ARG A 249 3.98 10.92 -8.49
CA ARG A 249 2.76 10.22 -8.00
C ARG A 249 1.49 10.64 -8.73
N SER A 250 1.35 11.90 -9.06
CA SER A 250 0.21 12.39 -9.83
C SER A 250 0.19 11.81 -11.24
N ASP A 251 1.35 11.76 -11.89
CA ASP A 251 1.52 11.25 -13.24
C ASP A 251 1.43 9.72 -13.32
N PHE A 252 1.83 9.00 -12.27
CA PHE A 252 1.69 7.54 -12.17
C PHE A 252 0.27 7.09 -12.49
N LYS A 253 -0.74 7.82 -11.99
CA LYS A 253 -2.14 7.45 -12.23
C LYS A 253 -2.54 7.58 -13.70
N SER A 254 -2.01 8.58 -14.41
CA SER A 254 -2.33 8.83 -15.82
C SER A 254 -1.53 7.96 -16.79
N THR A 255 -0.47 7.34 -16.31
CA THR A 255 0.42 6.45 -17.07
C THR A 255 0.23 4.99 -16.65
N VAL A 256 0.88 4.55 -15.59
CA VAL A 256 0.81 3.17 -15.08
C VAL A 256 -0.61 2.80 -14.63
N GLY A 257 -1.36 3.76 -14.07
CA GLY A 257 -2.76 3.57 -13.65
C GLY A 257 -3.67 3.07 -14.75
N GLN A 258 -3.36 3.36 -16.03
CA GLN A 258 -4.16 2.88 -17.18
C GLN A 258 -4.16 1.34 -17.29
N ALA A 259 -3.11 0.67 -16.85
CA ALA A 259 -3.07 -0.80 -16.84
C ALA A 259 -4.10 -1.37 -15.85
N TYR A 260 -4.24 -0.76 -14.69
CA TYR A 260 -5.24 -1.15 -13.69
C TYR A 260 -6.67 -0.87 -14.17
N GLU A 261 -6.92 0.27 -14.79
CA GLU A 261 -8.22 0.63 -15.36
C GLU A 261 -8.61 -0.34 -16.49
N TRP A 262 -7.66 -0.66 -17.36
CA TRP A 262 -7.90 -1.66 -18.42
C TRP A 262 -8.23 -3.03 -17.83
N SER A 263 -7.43 -3.52 -16.88
CA SER A 263 -7.64 -4.81 -16.22
C SER A 263 -9.00 -4.87 -15.52
N GLY A 264 -9.37 -3.84 -14.75
CA GLY A 264 -10.67 -3.76 -14.09
C GLY A 264 -11.84 -3.81 -15.06
N SER A 265 -11.73 -3.08 -16.18
CA SER A 265 -12.74 -3.07 -17.24
C SER A 265 -12.83 -4.42 -17.95
N PHE A 266 -11.70 -5.07 -18.21
CA PHE A 266 -11.65 -6.37 -18.86
C PHE A 266 -12.25 -7.48 -17.98
N HIS A 267 -11.92 -7.53 -16.70
CA HIS A 267 -12.52 -8.49 -15.78
C HIS A 267 -14.04 -8.26 -15.61
N ALA A 268 -14.47 -7.01 -15.55
CA ALA A 268 -15.91 -6.70 -15.52
C ALA A 268 -16.63 -7.16 -16.80
N TYR A 269 -15.99 -6.98 -17.95
CA TYR A 269 -16.50 -7.49 -19.22
C TYR A 269 -16.60 -9.02 -19.20
N GLN A 270 -15.55 -9.74 -18.80
CA GLN A 270 -15.56 -11.21 -18.73
C GLN A 270 -16.67 -11.71 -17.80
N GLN A 271 -16.74 -11.18 -16.56
CA GLN A 271 -17.78 -11.55 -15.59
C GLN A 271 -19.20 -11.29 -16.13
N ARG A 272 -19.38 -10.20 -16.88
CA ARG A 272 -20.67 -9.89 -17.51
C ARG A 272 -21.02 -10.90 -18.62
N GLN A 273 -20.05 -11.31 -19.44
CA GLN A 273 -20.26 -12.32 -20.48
C GLN A 273 -20.65 -13.67 -19.85
N GLU A 274 -19.91 -14.13 -18.85
CA GLU A 274 -20.22 -15.36 -18.11
C GLU A 274 -21.62 -15.32 -17.50
N ALA A 275 -22.00 -14.20 -16.88
CA ALA A 275 -23.33 -14.03 -16.31
C ALA A 275 -24.45 -14.09 -17.35
N ILE A 276 -24.23 -13.51 -18.55
CA ILE A 276 -25.17 -13.59 -19.68
C ILE A 276 -25.28 -15.04 -20.18
N GLU A 277 -24.17 -15.73 -20.37
CA GLU A 277 -24.14 -17.15 -20.80
C GLU A 277 -24.84 -18.07 -19.80
N MET A 278 -24.75 -17.78 -18.51
CA MET A 278 -25.50 -18.49 -17.44
C MET A 278 -26.99 -18.11 -17.39
N GLY A 279 -27.46 -17.20 -18.23
CA GLY A 279 -28.86 -16.75 -18.23
C GLY A 279 -29.24 -15.89 -17.02
N MET A 280 -28.24 -15.28 -16.34
CA MET A 280 -28.50 -14.40 -15.20
C MET A 280 -29.25 -13.14 -15.64
N LYS A 281 -30.05 -12.60 -14.73
CA LYS A 281 -30.88 -11.41 -14.95
C LYS A 281 -30.52 -10.31 -13.98
N ASP A 282 -30.93 -9.09 -14.30
CA ASP A 282 -30.84 -7.97 -13.40
C ASP A 282 -31.83 -8.08 -12.22
N LYS A 283 -31.83 -7.08 -11.32
CA LYS A 283 -32.71 -7.06 -10.14
C LYS A 283 -34.18 -6.95 -10.51
N GLU A 284 -34.51 -6.44 -11.67
CA GLU A 284 -35.84 -6.27 -12.23
C GLU A 284 -36.29 -7.52 -13.01
N GLY A 285 -35.41 -8.50 -13.22
CA GLY A 285 -35.67 -9.74 -13.93
C GLY A 285 -35.46 -9.66 -15.45
N ASN A 286 -34.84 -8.60 -15.97
CA ASN A 286 -34.52 -8.42 -17.37
C ASN A 286 -33.19 -9.12 -17.71
N PRO A 287 -33.00 -9.54 -18.99
CA PRO A 287 -31.70 -10.01 -19.46
C PRO A 287 -30.59 -8.96 -19.20
N LEU A 288 -29.41 -9.44 -18.85
CA LEU A 288 -28.26 -8.54 -18.65
C LEU A 288 -27.81 -7.99 -20.01
N GLU A 289 -27.66 -6.66 -20.10
CA GLU A 289 -27.04 -6.02 -21.27
C GLU A 289 -25.53 -6.29 -21.28
N PRO A 290 -24.95 -6.59 -22.47
CA PRO A 290 -23.53 -6.81 -22.64
C PRO A 290 -22.74 -5.51 -22.36
N LEU A 291 -21.55 -5.66 -21.77
CA LEU A 291 -20.59 -4.55 -21.69
C LEU A 291 -19.78 -4.47 -23.00
N GLU A 292 -19.32 -3.27 -23.32
CA GLU A 292 -18.36 -3.09 -24.41
C GLU A 292 -17.01 -3.73 -24.02
N LYS A 293 -16.41 -4.46 -24.96
CA LYS A 293 -15.09 -5.04 -24.76
C LYS A 293 -14.05 -3.93 -24.71
N PRO A 294 -13.19 -3.87 -23.67
CA PRO A 294 -12.10 -2.90 -23.61
C PRO A 294 -11.19 -2.99 -24.82
N GLY A 295 -10.61 -1.85 -25.21
CA GLY A 295 -9.68 -1.74 -26.33
C GLY A 295 -8.39 -2.53 -26.11
N LYS A 296 -7.31 -2.12 -26.78
CA LYS A 296 -5.99 -2.78 -26.67
C LYS A 296 -5.53 -2.80 -25.20
N LYS A 297 -4.98 -3.95 -24.77
CA LYS A 297 -4.38 -4.09 -23.44
C LYS A 297 -3.28 -3.05 -23.23
N VAL A 298 -3.30 -2.45 -22.06
CA VAL A 298 -2.20 -1.65 -21.52
C VAL A 298 -1.59 -2.47 -20.39
N SER A 299 -0.29 -2.74 -20.44
CA SER A 299 0.43 -3.44 -19.38
C SER A 299 1.06 -2.44 -18.40
N LEU A 300 1.44 -2.93 -17.20
CA LEU A 300 2.21 -2.11 -16.25
C LEU A 300 3.52 -1.63 -16.89
N SER A 301 4.19 -2.49 -17.67
CA SER A 301 5.44 -2.13 -18.37
C SER A 301 5.22 -1.05 -19.42
N ASP A 302 4.10 -1.09 -20.18
CA ASP A 302 3.75 0.01 -21.11
C ASP A 302 3.57 1.34 -20.35
N GLY A 303 2.87 1.28 -19.22
CA GLY A 303 2.66 2.43 -18.34
C GLY A 303 3.95 2.98 -17.75
N LEU A 304 4.85 2.09 -17.30
CA LEU A 304 6.16 2.48 -16.76
C LEU A 304 7.05 3.15 -17.81
N ALA A 305 7.08 2.64 -19.03
CA ALA A 305 7.83 3.25 -20.12
C ALA A 305 7.35 4.68 -20.40
N GLN A 306 6.03 4.90 -20.38
CA GLN A 306 5.47 6.25 -20.51
C GLN A 306 5.80 7.12 -19.29
N TRP A 307 5.64 6.57 -18.08
CA TRP A 307 5.93 7.29 -16.84
C TRP A 307 7.39 7.73 -16.77
N GLN A 308 8.33 6.85 -17.09
CA GLN A 308 9.77 7.19 -17.15
C GLN A 308 10.06 8.35 -18.12
N LYS A 309 9.43 8.31 -19.29
CA LYS A 309 9.57 9.37 -20.28
C LYS A 309 9.06 10.71 -19.73
N ASP A 310 7.88 10.72 -19.12
CA ASP A 310 7.25 11.94 -18.59
C ASP A 310 8.02 12.50 -17.39
N LEU A 311 8.53 11.62 -16.52
CA LEU A 311 9.41 12.01 -15.41
C LEU A 311 10.72 12.64 -15.89
N ARG A 312 11.36 12.06 -16.92
CA ARG A 312 12.59 12.59 -17.52
C ARG A 312 12.34 13.97 -18.15
N GLU A 313 11.26 14.13 -18.88
CA GLU A 313 10.87 15.41 -19.48
C GLU A 313 10.56 16.46 -18.41
N TYR A 314 9.76 16.09 -17.39
CA TYR A 314 9.43 17.01 -16.29
C TYR A 314 10.68 17.44 -15.52
N GLY A 315 11.56 16.50 -15.15
CA GLY A 315 12.79 16.79 -14.43
C GLY A 315 13.71 17.72 -15.24
N PHE A 316 13.85 17.50 -16.55
CA PHE A 316 14.59 18.40 -17.43
C PHE A 316 14.00 19.82 -17.43
N ASN A 317 12.66 19.94 -17.53
CA ASN A 317 11.97 21.22 -17.53
C ASN A 317 12.08 21.95 -16.17
N GLN A 318 12.31 21.21 -15.07
CA GLN A 318 12.62 21.80 -13.75
C GLN A 318 14.09 22.21 -13.59
N GLY A 319 14.93 21.98 -14.60
CA GLY A 319 16.34 22.39 -14.61
C GLY A 319 17.31 21.33 -14.07
N PHE A 320 16.89 20.10 -13.87
CA PHE A 320 17.78 18.99 -13.53
C PHE A 320 18.53 18.48 -14.76
N THR A 321 19.75 17.97 -14.54
CA THR A 321 20.42 17.10 -15.51
C THR A 321 19.84 15.69 -15.33
N ILE A 322 19.21 15.15 -16.37
CA ILE A 322 18.56 13.83 -16.32
C ILE A 322 19.47 12.77 -16.95
N LYS A 323 19.59 11.63 -16.26
CA LYS A 323 20.28 10.43 -16.73
C LYS A 323 19.34 9.24 -16.78
#